data_615b1cfeb86861aed33d09a1dbcc0a6e
#
_entry.id   615b1cfeb86861aed33d09a1dbcc0a6e
#
_cell.length_a   1.000
_cell.length_b   1.000
_cell.length_c   1.000
_cell.angle_alpha   90.00
_cell.angle_beta   90.00
_cell.angle_gamma   90.00
#
_symmetry.space_group_name_H-M   'P 1'
#
loop_
_entity.id
_entity.type
_entity.pdbx_description
1 polymer ?
#
loop_
_entity_poly.entity_id
_entity_poly.type
_entity_poly.pdbx_seq_one_letter_code
_entity_poly.pdbx_strand_id
1 'polypeptide(L)'
;MLQNIPAGEALVNPLTAVVGNGYVAVGEADCRTFADMGLVREGNLIRVCFPASPEGWTVEGELLSPWRAAIVADDLNGLVNSDLLTNLCPASDPSRNFDWVKPGRVLWQWWSSEAPKFEEQQVWYDAAARLGWEYYLIDDGWRFWKEGDKDQWQCLKEVIDYGKSKGVQSVIWVDSKEMRTRAEIHDYLAKVKEAGAVGIKIDFIPAPTPEIMRWYQDALEETYDLQLLCNFHGCVKPSGLRRTWPHELTREAVRGHEFHISRYDRVMPMNQEAIKPFTRLLAGPADFTPTAFVPSELLGYTWPHELAQAIVYTSPLTHFADSYKWYLNSPVEDLLRDMPVVWDETIVLPFSEIGRVAGFVRRHGNEYWIGVVNGEDARTVSFDLGFLQGRALATVISDRPEADDALVREEKIVDRGETITVSLRKGGGYVMRLRSID
;
A
#
# COMPACT_ATOMS: atom_id res chain seq x y z
N MET A 1 -9.20 0.79 28.76
CA MET A 1 -9.00 0.81 27.30
C MET A 1 -8.78 2.22 26.76
N LEU A 2 -9.66 3.18 26.97
CA LEU A 2 -9.46 4.59 26.54
C LEU A 2 -8.28 5.28 27.26
N GLN A 3 -7.81 4.74 28.38
CA GLN A 3 -6.71 5.30 29.18
C GLN A 3 -5.36 5.35 28.44
N ASN A 4 -5.16 4.48 27.47
CA ASN A 4 -3.94 4.43 26.66
C ASN A 4 -3.95 5.35 25.42
N ILE A 5 -5.07 6.06 25.20
CA ILE A 5 -5.19 7.02 24.11
C ILE A 5 -4.81 8.38 24.66
N PRO A 6 -3.83 9.11 24.05
CA PRO A 6 -3.48 10.47 24.47
C PRO A 6 -4.71 11.38 24.50
N ALA A 7 -4.83 12.21 25.52
CA ALA A 7 -5.90 13.18 25.60
C ALA A 7 -5.54 14.44 24.82
N GLY A 8 -6.50 15.00 24.09
CA GLY A 8 -6.33 16.27 23.37
C GLY A 8 -5.57 16.19 22.05
N GLU A 9 -4.98 15.03 21.70
CA GLU A 9 -4.35 14.83 20.40
C GLU A 9 -5.37 14.26 19.38
N ALA A 10 -5.33 14.77 18.16
CA ALA A 10 -6.13 14.24 17.07
C ALA A 10 -5.53 12.92 16.55
N LEU A 11 -6.33 11.88 16.57
CA LEU A 11 -6.00 10.55 16.04
C LEU A 11 -6.59 10.40 14.66
N VAL A 12 -5.86 9.73 13.78
CA VAL A 12 -6.41 9.32 12.48
C VAL A 12 -7.37 8.14 12.66
N ASN A 13 -8.28 7.98 11.72
CA ASN A 13 -9.17 6.82 11.65
C ASN A 13 -8.84 5.95 10.41
N PRO A 14 -9.21 4.65 10.36
CA PRO A 14 -9.93 3.89 11.38
C PRO A 14 -9.16 3.71 12.68
N LEU A 15 -9.85 3.92 13.80
CA LEU A 15 -9.34 3.68 15.15
C LEU A 15 -9.89 2.34 15.65
N THR A 16 -9.00 1.38 15.86
CA THR A 16 -9.37 0.04 16.35
C THR A 16 -9.17 -0.06 17.85
N ALA A 17 -10.17 -0.60 18.53
CA ALA A 17 -10.15 -0.88 19.95
C ALA A 17 -10.59 -2.33 20.25
N VAL A 18 -10.00 -2.94 21.29
CA VAL A 18 -10.46 -4.21 21.85
C VAL A 18 -11.62 -3.92 22.79
N VAL A 19 -12.76 -4.58 22.61
CA VAL A 19 -13.98 -4.42 23.44
C VAL A 19 -14.47 -5.79 23.86
N GLY A 20 -14.39 -6.08 25.15
CA GLY A 20 -14.66 -7.45 25.63
C GLY A 20 -13.67 -8.43 25.00
N ASN A 21 -14.20 -9.44 24.31
CA ASN A 21 -13.40 -10.45 23.59
C ASN A 21 -13.31 -10.16 22.08
N GLY A 22 -13.88 -9.06 21.61
CA GLY A 22 -13.91 -8.69 20.19
C GLY A 22 -13.25 -7.35 19.91
N TYR A 23 -13.50 -6.84 18.71
CA TYR A 23 -12.88 -5.62 18.17
C TYR A 23 -13.95 -4.65 17.65
N VAL A 24 -13.65 -3.37 17.79
CA VAL A 24 -14.44 -2.29 17.18
C VAL A 24 -13.49 -1.35 16.46
N ALA A 25 -13.72 -1.10 15.17
CA ALA A 25 -13.00 -0.07 14.43
C ALA A 25 -13.95 1.05 14.03
N VAL A 26 -13.63 2.28 14.43
CA VAL A 26 -14.41 3.48 14.07
C VAL A 26 -13.75 4.17 12.91
N GLY A 27 -14.50 4.44 11.86
CA GLY A 27 -14.02 5.10 10.65
C GLY A 27 -15.10 5.94 9.98
N GLU A 28 -14.74 6.50 8.83
CA GLU A 28 -15.68 7.20 7.96
C GLU A 28 -15.65 6.63 6.54
N ALA A 29 -16.76 6.79 5.83
CA ALA A 29 -16.89 6.38 4.45
C ALA A 29 -17.55 7.47 3.60
N ASP A 30 -17.29 7.45 2.30
CA ASP A 30 -17.83 8.38 1.30
C ASP A 30 -17.51 9.86 1.60
N CYS A 31 -16.27 10.15 1.99
CA CYS A 31 -15.80 11.51 2.23
C CYS A 31 -15.37 12.17 0.92
N ARG A 32 -16.24 13.02 0.32
CA ARG A 32 -16.03 13.63 -0.99
C ARG A 32 -15.79 15.13 -0.92
N THR A 33 -16.67 15.86 -0.23
CA THR A 33 -16.70 17.33 -0.21
C THR A 33 -16.76 17.87 1.21
N PHE A 34 -16.48 17.02 2.18
CA PHE A 34 -16.50 17.31 3.61
C PHE A 34 -15.09 17.21 4.17
N ALA A 35 -14.72 18.02 5.18
CA ALA A 35 -13.42 17.90 5.81
C ALA A 35 -13.20 16.49 6.38
N ASP A 36 -11.97 15.99 6.26
CA ASP A 36 -11.60 14.69 6.80
C ASP A 36 -11.68 14.65 8.32
N MET A 37 -12.24 13.55 8.83
CA MET A 37 -12.44 13.35 10.25
C MET A 37 -11.16 12.92 10.95
N GLY A 38 -10.83 13.60 12.05
CA GLY A 38 -9.97 13.08 13.11
C GLY A 38 -10.81 12.63 14.31
N LEU A 39 -10.20 11.93 15.24
CA LEU A 39 -10.80 11.49 16.50
C LEU A 39 -9.98 12.04 17.66
N VAL A 40 -10.61 12.57 18.69
CA VAL A 40 -9.92 13.10 19.87
C VAL A 40 -10.54 12.50 21.14
N ARG A 41 -9.69 12.14 22.10
CA ARG A 41 -10.14 11.69 23.40
C ARG A 41 -10.41 12.87 24.32
N GLU A 42 -11.63 12.95 24.85
CA GLU A 42 -12.06 13.88 25.89
C GLU A 42 -12.61 13.10 27.08
N GLY A 43 -11.83 12.97 28.15
CA GLY A 43 -12.20 12.16 29.30
C GLY A 43 -12.40 10.68 28.93
N ASN A 44 -13.65 10.20 29.06
CA ASN A 44 -14.06 8.82 28.71
C ASN A 44 -14.77 8.72 27.35
N LEU A 45 -14.73 9.78 26.55
CA LEU A 45 -15.37 9.83 25.24
C LEU A 45 -14.34 9.95 24.14
N ILE A 46 -14.67 9.42 22.97
CA ILE A 46 -13.99 9.73 21.70
C ILE A 46 -14.94 10.63 20.91
N ARG A 47 -14.45 11.80 20.53
CA ARG A 47 -15.20 12.77 19.74
C ARG A 47 -14.60 12.92 18.35
N VAL A 48 -15.44 13.29 17.40
CA VAL A 48 -15.00 13.72 16.07
C VAL A 48 -14.42 15.12 16.17
N CYS A 49 -13.32 15.35 15.49
CA CYS A 49 -12.70 16.65 15.27
C CYS A 49 -12.32 16.80 13.80
N PHE A 50 -12.02 18.02 13.37
CA PHE A 50 -11.61 18.34 12.00
C PHE A 50 -10.30 19.12 12.03
N PRO A 51 -9.15 18.42 12.14
CA PRO A 51 -7.85 19.10 12.35
C PRO A 51 -7.46 20.04 11.20
N ALA A 52 -7.92 19.75 9.97
CA ALA A 52 -7.68 20.61 8.81
C ALA A 52 -8.61 21.83 8.72
N SER A 53 -9.64 21.89 9.55
CA SER A 53 -10.65 22.98 9.57
C SER A 53 -11.12 23.25 10.99
N PRO A 54 -10.21 23.63 11.94
CA PRO A 54 -10.52 23.74 13.36
C PRO A 54 -11.56 24.84 13.66
N GLU A 55 -11.62 25.88 12.84
CA GLU A 55 -12.61 26.97 12.97
C GLU A 55 -13.98 26.62 12.34
N GLY A 56 -14.10 25.41 11.77
CA GLY A 56 -15.27 25.00 11.01
C GLY A 56 -15.32 25.62 9.60
N TRP A 57 -16.45 25.39 8.93
CA TRP A 57 -16.74 25.96 7.61
C TRP A 57 -18.24 26.17 7.45
N THR A 58 -18.62 27.01 6.52
CA THR A 58 -20.04 27.30 6.22
C THR A 58 -20.45 26.55 4.95
N VAL A 59 -21.63 25.95 4.98
CA VAL A 59 -22.27 25.32 3.82
C VAL A 59 -23.54 26.06 3.53
N GLU A 60 -23.73 26.49 2.27
CA GLU A 60 -24.98 27.07 1.79
C GLU A 60 -25.85 25.95 1.22
N GLY A 61 -27.08 25.82 1.73
CA GLY A 61 -28.05 24.83 1.25
C GLY A 61 -27.97 23.49 2.02
N GLU A 62 -28.10 22.38 1.29
CA GLU A 62 -28.12 21.04 1.87
C GLU A 62 -26.72 20.57 2.24
N LEU A 63 -26.56 20.02 3.44
CA LEU A 63 -25.34 19.42 3.93
C LEU A 63 -25.45 17.90 3.92
N LEU A 64 -24.59 17.24 3.13
CA LEU A 64 -24.41 15.80 3.16
C LEU A 64 -23.06 15.47 3.82
N SER A 65 -23.11 14.89 5.02
CA SER A 65 -21.90 14.45 5.71
C SER A 65 -21.49 13.05 5.26
N PRO A 66 -20.17 12.69 5.34
CA PRO A 66 -19.74 11.30 5.21
C PRO A 66 -20.40 10.39 6.25
N TRP A 67 -20.43 9.10 5.96
CA TRP A 67 -20.83 8.12 6.94
C TRP A 67 -19.85 8.05 8.11
N ARG A 68 -20.37 7.96 9.32
CA ARG A 68 -19.62 7.58 10.51
C ARG A 68 -19.98 6.14 10.84
N ALA A 69 -19.02 5.25 10.73
CA ALA A 69 -19.26 3.81 10.78
C ALA A 69 -18.40 3.15 11.86
N ALA A 70 -18.94 2.08 12.44
CA ALA A 70 -18.21 1.20 13.34
C ALA A 70 -18.27 -0.24 12.80
N ILE A 71 -17.10 -0.81 12.52
CA ILE A 71 -16.94 -2.23 12.24
C ILE A 71 -16.88 -2.94 13.58
N VAL A 72 -17.74 -3.93 13.80
CA VAL A 72 -17.74 -4.77 15.02
C VAL A 72 -17.45 -6.20 14.58
N ALA A 73 -16.47 -6.83 15.22
CA ALA A 73 -16.04 -8.18 14.87
C ALA A 73 -15.64 -8.96 16.12
N ASP A 74 -15.87 -10.27 16.09
CA ASP A 74 -15.48 -11.17 17.17
C ASP A 74 -13.98 -11.46 17.18
N ASP A 75 -13.34 -11.36 16.00
CA ASP A 75 -11.90 -11.61 15.81
C ASP A 75 -11.28 -10.67 14.77
N LEU A 76 -9.96 -10.76 14.60
CA LEU A 76 -9.23 -9.95 13.62
C LEU A 76 -9.54 -10.35 12.18
N ASN A 77 -9.93 -11.60 11.93
CA ASN A 77 -10.31 -12.05 10.59
C ASN A 77 -11.63 -11.40 10.15
N GLY A 78 -12.64 -11.36 11.00
CA GLY A 78 -13.88 -10.64 10.74
C GLY A 78 -13.68 -9.12 10.61
N LEU A 79 -12.77 -8.55 11.41
CA LEU A 79 -12.43 -7.13 11.32
C LEU A 79 -11.83 -6.76 9.95
N VAL A 80 -10.82 -7.52 9.50
CA VAL A 80 -10.07 -7.26 8.24
C VAL A 80 -10.92 -7.51 7.00
N ASN A 81 -11.78 -8.53 7.03
CA ASN A 81 -12.64 -8.90 5.90
C ASN A 81 -13.95 -8.11 5.85
N SER A 82 -14.12 -7.07 6.67
CA SER A 82 -15.31 -6.21 6.61
C SER A 82 -15.25 -5.26 5.41
N ASP A 83 -16.24 -5.37 4.54
CA ASP A 83 -16.43 -4.45 3.40
C ASP A 83 -17.31 -3.23 3.77
N LEU A 84 -17.56 -2.98 5.04
CA LEU A 84 -18.51 -1.95 5.48
C LEU A 84 -18.19 -0.57 4.90
N LEU A 85 -16.94 -0.09 5.06
CA LEU A 85 -16.55 1.25 4.61
C LEU A 85 -16.63 1.38 3.08
N THR A 86 -16.27 0.33 2.35
CA THR A 86 -16.37 0.30 0.89
C THR A 86 -17.83 0.27 0.43
N ASN A 87 -18.68 -0.54 1.09
CA ASN A 87 -20.08 -0.71 0.72
C ASN A 87 -20.96 0.50 1.02
N LEU A 88 -20.53 1.38 1.92
CA LEU A 88 -21.21 2.66 2.19
C LEU A 88 -20.96 3.70 1.09
N CYS A 89 -19.99 3.49 0.21
CA CYS A 89 -19.79 4.34 -0.95
C CYS A 89 -20.67 3.91 -2.12
N PRO A 90 -21.14 4.83 -2.97
CA PRO A 90 -21.80 4.47 -4.22
C PRO A 90 -20.92 3.60 -5.12
N ALA A 91 -21.56 2.69 -5.83
CA ALA A 91 -20.87 1.98 -6.91
C ALA A 91 -20.42 2.96 -8.00
N SER A 92 -19.47 2.52 -8.83
CA SER A 92 -19.12 3.24 -10.05
C SER A 92 -20.33 3.41 -10.95
N ASP A 93 -20.38 4.53 -11.68
CA ASP A 93 -21.41 4.76 -12.69
C ASP A 93 -21.39 3.63 -13.73
N PRO A 94 -22.53 2.95 -13.98
CA PRO A 94 -22.59 1.84 -14.95
C PRO A 94 -22.23 2.24 -16.39
N SER A 95 -22.29 3.52 -16.73
CA SER A 95 -21.88 4.02 -18.04
C SER A 95 -20.36 4.13 -18.20
N ARG A 96 -19.61 4.05 -17.11
CA ARG A 96 -18.14 4.13 -17.10
C ARG A 96 -17.51 2.76 -17.32
N ASN A 97 -16.49 2.71 -18.17
CA ASN A 97 -15.69 1.50 -18.39
C ASN A 97 -14.34 1.59 -17.67
N PHE A 98 -14.01 0.57 -16.89
CA PHE A 98 -12.76 0.42 -16.18
C PHE A 98 -11.91 -0.77 -16.65
N ASP A 99 -12.19 -1.37 -17.81
CA ASP A 99 -11.43 -2.53 -18.35
C ASP A 99 -9.95 -2.22 -18.60
N TRP A 100 -9.60 -0.94 -18.72
CA TRP A 100 -8.24 -0.45 -18.88
C TRP A 100 -7.45 -0.42 -17.55
N VAL A 101 -8.12 -0.51 -16.41
CA VAL A 101 -7.49 -0.52 -15.09
C VAL A 101 -6.83 -1.87 -14.86
N LYS A 102 -5.50 -1.87 -14.79
CA LYS A 102 -4.71 -3.08 -14.59
C LYS A 102 -3.88 -2.94 -13.31
N PRO A 103 -4.13 -3.76 -12.29
CA PRO A 103 -3.23 -3.89 -11.15
C PRO A 103 -1.85 -4.37 -11.58
N GLY A 104 -0.82 -4.06 -10.80
CA GLY A 104 0.52 -4.55 -11.12
C GLY A 104 1.61 -4.13 -10.12
N ARG A 105 2.78 -4.68 -10.35
CA ARG A 105 4.01 -4.43 -9.59
C ARG A 105 4.75 -3.28 -10.25
N VAL A 106 5.27 -2.38 -9.42
CA VAL A 106 5.97 -1.17 -9.85
C VAL A 106 7.39 -1.20 -9.31
N LEU A 107 8.38 -1.14 -10.18
CA LEU A 107 9.74 -0.84 -9.76
C LEU A 107 9.84 0.66 -9.47
N TRP A 108 10.43 1.03 -8.33
CA TRP A 108 10.49 2.42 -7.88
C TRP A 108 11.91 2.80 -7.44
N GLN A 109 12.47 3.86 -8.03
CA GLN A 109 13.86 4.24 -7.85
C GLN A 109 14.12 5.14 -6.64
N TRP A 110 13.21 6.07 -6.34
CA TRP A 110 13.49 7.22 -5.48
C TRP A 110 13.99 6.84 -4.08
N TRP A 111 13.37 5.87 -3.43
CA TRP A 111 13.75 5.48 -2.08
C TRP A 111 15.20 4.97 -2.01
N SER A 112 15.61 4.15 -2.95
CA SER A 112 16.92 3.47 -2.94
C SER A 112 18.04 4.26 -3.61
N SER A 113 17.72 5.16 -4.53
CA SER A 113 18.70 5.81 -5.42
C SER A 113 18.44 7.29 -5.64
N GLU A 114 17.50 7.88 -4.88
CA GLU A 114 17.09 9.30 -4.97
C GLU A 114 16.50 9.69 -6.33
N ALA A 115 16.56 10.98 -6.68
CA ALA A 115 15.96 11.52 -7.88
C ALA A 115 16.44 10.82 -9.16
N PRO A 116 15.52 10.40 -10.04
CA PRO A 116 15.87 9.71 -11.28
C PRO A 116 16.67 10.62 -12.22
N LYS A 117 17.80 10.13 -12.74
CA LYS A 117 18.57 10.79 -13.79
C LYS A 117 18.20 10.22 -15.15
N PHE A 118 18.13 11.08 -16.16
CA PHE A 118 17.68 10.71 -17.51
C PHE A 118 18.47 9.55 -18.09
N GLU A 119 19.80 9.60 -17.99
CA GLU A 119 20.71 8.61 -18.54
C GLU A 119 20.64 7.22 -17.88
N GLU A 120 20.05 7.11 -16.68
CA GLU A 120 19.96 5.86 -15.93
C GLU A 120 18.65 5.10 -16.21
N GLN A 121 17.64 5.73 -16.86
CA GLN A 121 16.30 5.21 -16.92
C GLN A 121 16.18 3.89 -17.70
N GLN A 122 16.97 3.71 -18.76
CA GLN A 122 16.91 2.48 -19.55
C GLN A 122 17.26 1.24 -18.74
N VAL A 123 18.23 1.35 -17.80
CA VAL A 123 18.64 0.24 -16.95
C VAL A 123 17.51 -0.17 -15.99
N TRP A 124 16.75 0.80 -15.46
CA TRP A 124 15.61 0.54 -14.60
C TRP A 124 14.46 -0.15 -15.34
N TYR A 125 14.17 0.27 -16.58
CA TYR A 125 13.19 -0.42 -17.42
C TYR A 125 13.62 -1.83 -17.79
N ASP A 126 14.89 -2.04 -18.15
CA ASP A 126 15.42 -3.38 -18.43
C ASP A 126 15.30 -4.29 -17.19
N ALA A 127 15.53 -3.74 -16.00
CA ALA A 127 15.37 -4.47 -14.75
C ALA A 127 13.91 -4.82 -14.46
N ALA A 128 12.97 -3.89 -14.63
CA ALA A 128 11.54 -4.14 -14.48
C ALA A 128 11.06 -5.22 -15.47
N ALA A 129 11.50 -5.13 -16.73
CA ALA A 129 11.20 -6.14 -17.76
C ALA A 129 11.76 -7.52 -17.39
N ARG A 130 13.00 -7.59 -16.87
CA ARG A 130 13.61 -8.84 -16.42
C ARG A 130 12.87 -9.44 -15.21
N LEU A 131 12.38 -8.61 -14.28
CA LEU A 131 11.53 -9.03 -13.18
C LEU A 131 10.12 -9.46 -13.64
N GLY A 132 9.75 -9.16 -14.90
CA GLY A 132 8.39 -9.40 -15.41
C GLY A 132 7.35 -8.50 -14.73
N TRP A 133 7.77 -7.32 -14.25
CA TRP A 133 6.89 -6.36 -13.61
C TRP A 133 6.24 -5.43 -14.63
N GLU A 134 5.00 -5.07 -14.35
CA GLU A 134 4.12 -4.36 -15.27
C GLU A 134 4.52 -2.90 -15.44
N TYR A 135 5.07 -2.28 -14.35
CA TYR A 135 5.24 -0.84 -14.28
C TYR A 135 6.63 -0.43 -13.77
N TYR A 136 7.02 0.75 -14.17
CA TYR A 136 8.09 1.52 -13.56
C TYR A 136 7.58 2.93 -13.21
N LEU A 137 7.87 3.40 -11.98
CA LEU A 137 7.54 4.76 -11.55
C LEU A 137 8.74 5.68 -11.76
N ILE A 138 8.58 6.68 -12.62
CA ILE A 138 9.49 7.82 -12.76
C ILE A 138 9.09 8.85 -11.70
N ASP A 139 9.86 8.93 -10.61
CA ASP A 139 9.56 9.77 -9.45
C ASP A 139 10.11 11.21 -9.59
N ASP A 140 10.02 12.03 -8.52
CA ASP A 140 10.50 13.43 -8.51
C ASP A 140 11.95 13.54 -9.00
N GLY A 141 12.20 14.57 -9.81
CA GLY A 141 13.50 14.82 -10.47
C GLY A 141 13.39 14.87 -12.00
N TRP A 142 12.47 14.12 -12.60
CA TRP A 142 12.28 14.12 -14.05
C TRP A 142 11.92 15.51 -14.61
N ARG A 143 11.27 16.34 -13.83
CA ARG A 143 10.89 17.71 -14.19
C ARG A 143 12.09 18.62 -14.52
N PHE A 144 13.29 18.21 -14.11
CA PHE A 144 14.54 18.94 -14.35
C PHE A 144 15.38 18.31 -15.46
N TRP A 145 14.89 17.26 -16.12
CA TRP A 145 15.60 16.63 -17.21
C TRP A 145 15.75 17.56 -18.41
N LYS A 146 16.94 17.55 -18.95
CA LYS A 146 17.29 18.28 -20.17
C LYS A 146 18.43 17.56 -20.86
N GLU A 147 18.27 17.24 -22.14
CA GLU A 147 19.29 16.59 -22.94
C GLU A 147 19.45 17.27 -24.30
N GLY A 148 20.55 18.01 -24.47
CA GLY A 148 20.75 18.88 -25.64
C GLY A 148 19.66 19.94 -25.75
N ASP A 149 18.93 19.94 -26.88
CA ASP A 149 17.79 20.83 -27.12
C ASP A 149 16.44 20.27 -26.62
N LYS A 150 16.42 19.05 -26.09
CA LYS A 150 15.19 18.43 -25.56
C LYS A 150 14.83 19.01 -24.18
N ASP A 151 13.57 19.36 -24.02
CA ASP A 151 13.00 19.70 -22.72
C ASP A 151 12.63 18.44 -21.91
N GLN A 152 12.15 18.63 -20.68
CA GLN A 152 11.77 17.54 -19.78
C GLN A 152 10.67 16.63 -20.33
N TRP A 153 9.73 17.15 -21.10
CA TRP A 153 8.62 16.37 -21.66
C TRP A 153 9.08 15.50 -22.83
N GLN A 154 10.00 16.00 -23.64
CA GLN A 154 10.63 15.24 -24.72
C GLN A 154 11.53 14.14 -24.17
N CYS A 155 12.31 14.43 -23.10
CA CYS A 155 13.09 13.44 -22.38
C CYS A 155 12.17 12.36 -21.76
N LEU A 156 11.09 12.77 -21.10
CA LEU A 156 10.12 11.86 -20.49
C LEU A 156 9.51 10.93 -21.54
N LYS A 157 9.06 11.47 -22.66
CA LYS A 157 8.48 10.68 -23.76
C LYS A 157 9.48 9.64 -24.29
N GLU A 158 10.73 10.01 -24.50
CA GLU A 158 11.77 9.10 -24.99
C GLU A 158 11.95 7.91 -24.02
N VAL A 159 12.01 8.19 -22.74
CA VAL A 159 12.17 7.17 -21.70
C VAL A 159 10.93 6.25 -21.61
N ILE A 160 9.74 6.82 -21.71
CA ILE A 160 8.48 6.06 -21.73
C ILE A 160 8.39 5.16 -22.96
N ASP A 161 8.76 5.68 -24.14
CA ASP A 161 8.75 4.91 -25.39
C ASP A 161 9.75 3.75 -25.31
N TYR A 162 10.93 3.96 -24.69
CA TYR A 162 11.85 2.87 -24.40
C TYR A 162 11.23 1.81 -23.50
N GLY A 163 10.60 2.20 -22.38
CA GLY A 163 9.91 1.28 -21.48
C GLY A 163 8.84 0.45 -22.18
N LYS A 164 8.02 1.09 -23.00
CA LYS A 164 7.01 0.40 -23.83
C LYS A 164 7.63 -0.64 -24.76
N SER A 165 8.80 -0.35 -25.35
CA SER A 165 9.52 -1.31 -26.21
C SER A 165 9.99 -2.56 -25.46
N LYS A 166 10.08 -2.47 -24.11
CA LYS A 166 10.43 -3.58 -23.20
C LYS A 166 9.19 -4.26 -22.58
N GLY A 167 7.98 -3.77 -22.89
CA GLY A 167 6.73 -4.27 -22.30
C GLY A 167 6.42 -3.71 -20.92
N VAL A 168 7.13 -2.67 -20.47
CA VAL A 168 6.94 -2.02 -19.16
C VAL A 168 6.22 -0.68 -19.35
N GLN A 169 5.14 -0.48 -18.60
CA GLN A 169 4.36 0.77 -18.61
C GLN A 169 4.91 1.77 -17.57
N SER A 170 4.59 3.04 -17.76
CA SER A 170 5.12 4.12 -16.91
C SER A 170 4.05 4.75 -16.04
N VAL A 171 4.36 4.92 -14.76
CA VAL A 171 3.65 5.80 -13.81
C VAL A 171 4.54 7.01 -13.57
N ILE A 172 3.95 8.22 -13.51
CA ILE A 172 4.71 9.47 -13.40
C ILE A 172 4.35 10.16 -12.09
N TRP A 173 5.36 10.61 -11.37
CA TRP A 173 5.18 11.43 -10.18
C TRP A 173 4.94 12.90 -10.54
N VAL A 174 4.07 13.56 -9.76
CA VAL A 174 3.78 14.99 -9.85
C VAL A 174 3.54 15.59 -8.46
N ASP A 175 3.99 16.81 -8.25
CA ASP A 175 3.64 17.61 -7.08
C ASP A 175 2.26 18.25 -7.28
N SER A 176 1.34 18.08 -6.33
CA SER A 176 -0.04 18.61 -6.42
C SER A 176 -0.11 20.12 -6.63
N LYS A 177 0.96 20.86 -6.28
CA LYS A 177 1.02 22.32 -6.54
C LYS A 177 1.00 22.70 -8.02
N GLU A 178 1.35 21.77 -8.91
CA GLU A 178 1.26 21.96 -10.37
C GLU A 178 -0.17 21.83 -10.91
N MET A 179 -1.12 21.42 -10.06
CA MET A 179 -2.49 21.04 -10.41
C MET A 179 -3.49 21.52 -9.36
N ARG A 180 -3.56 22.83 -9.11
CA ARG A 180 -4.40 23.41 -8.03
C ARG A 180 -5.86 23.56 -8.39
N THR A 181 -6.14 23.80 -9.65
CA THR A 181 -7.49 23.97 -10.19
C THR A 181 -7.83 22.82 -11.14
N ARG A 182 -9.12 22.57 -11.37
CA ARG A 182 -9.55 21.54 -12.32
C ARG A 182 -8.96 21.72 -13.72
N ALA A 183 -8.86 22.97 -14.20
CA ALA A 183 -8.23 23.25 -15.49
C ALA A 183 -6.73 22.89 -15.49
N GLU A 184 -5.99 23.25 -14.44
CA GLU A 184 -4.58 22.87 -14.30
C GLU A 184 -4.40 21.34 -14.20
N ILE A 185 -5.30 20.64 -13.48
CA ILE A 185 -5.31 19.17 -13.43
C ILE A 185 -5.45 18.61 -14.85
N HIS A 186 -6.46 19.05 -15.60
CA HIS A 186 -6.69 18.61 -16.98
C HIS A 186 -5.47 18.85 -17.88
N ASP A 187 -4.95 20.06 -17.88
CA ASP A 187 -3.83 20.46 -18.76
C ASP A 187 -2.55 19.69 -18.46
N TYR A 188 -2.27 19.46 -17.16
CA TYR A 188 -1.08 18.70 -16.75
C TYR A 188 -1.21 17.21 -17.08
N LEU A 189 -2.34 16.61 -16.73
CA LEU A 189 -2.61 15.20 -16.97
C LEU A 189 -2.68 14.87 -18.48
N ALA A 190 -3.19 15.81 -19.29
CA ALA A 190 -3.18 15.66 -20.75
C ALA A 190 -1.75 15.55 -21.29
N LYS A 191 -0.80 16.35 -20.79
CA LYS A 191 0.63 16.24 -21.16
C LYS A 191 1.24 14.92 -20.70
N VAL A 192 0.91 14.45 -19.48
CA VAL A 192 1.36 13.14 -18.98
C VAL A 192 0.84 12.02 -19.89
N LYS A 193 -0.40 12.09 -20.29
CA LYS A 193 -1.01 11.13 -21.24
C LYS A 193 -0.36 11.19 -22.62
N GLU A 194 -0.11 12.39 -23.15
CA GLU A 194 0.57 12.61 -24.44
C GLU A 194 2.00 12.07 -24.43
N ALA A 195 2.74 12.22 -23.31
CA ALA A 195 4.03 11.58 -23.12
C ALA A 195 3.94 10.04 -23.15
N GLY A 196 2.74 9.50 -22.93
CA GLY A 196 2.45 8.07 -23.07
C GLY A 196 2.38 7.29 -21.77
N ALA A 197 2.35 7.94 -20.62
CA ALA A 197 2.14 7.31 -19.33
C ALA A 197 0.74 6.68 -19.21
N VAL A 198 0.63 5.69 -18.34
CA VAL A 198 -0.63 5.00 -18.03
C VAL A 198 -1.11 5.24 -16.60
N GLY A 199 -0.33 5.92 -15.78
CA GLY A 199 -0.68 6.23 -14.41
C GLY A 199 0.07 7.43 -13.86
N ILE A 200 -0.40 7.92 -12.72
CA ILE A 200 0.14 9.07 -12.03
C ILE A 200 0.20 8.85 -10.52
N LYS A 201 1.30 9.27 -9.90
CA LYS A 201 1.48 9.42 -8.46
C LYS A 201 1.41 10.91 -8.15
N ILE A 202 0.32 11.36 -7.51
CA ILE A 202 0.12 12.76 -7.13
C ILE A 202 0.50 12.93 -5.66
N ASP A 203 1.47 13.78 -5.40
CA ASP A 203 2.10 13.91 -4.08
C ASP A 203 1.95 15.30 -3.47
N PHE A 204 2.27 15.40 -2.16
CA PHE A 204 2.25 16.64 -1.37
C PHE A 204 0.90 17.37 -1.38
N ILE A 205 -0.19 16.60 -1.20
CA ILE A 205 -1.53 17.16 -1.20
C ILE A 205 -1.78 17.94 0.09
N PRO A 206 -2.31 19.18 0.04
CA PRO A 206 -2.58 19.98 1.23
C PRO A 206 -3.53 19.31 2.21
N ALA A 207 -3.60 19.86 3.43
CA ALA A 207 -4.48 19.38 4.48
C ALA A 207 -5.93 19.24 4.01
N PRO A 208 -6.66 18.17 4.39
CA PRO A 208 -7.95 17.77 3.82
C PRO A 208 -9.12 18.62 4.30
N THR A 209 -9.13 19.90 3.93
CA THR A 209 -10.27 20.81 4.05
C THR A 209 -11.37 20.42 3.07
N PRO A 210 -12.61 20.93 3.19
CA PRO A 210 -13.67 20.66 2.21
C PRO A 210 -13.27 20.99 0.77
N GLU A 211 -12.45 22.02 0.55
CA GLU A 211 -11.94 22.45 -0.77
C GLU A 211 -10.98 21.39 -1.32
N ILE A 212 -10.06 20.90 -0.51
CA ILE A 212 -9.11 19.86 -0.92
C ILE A 212 -9.84 18.52 -1.16
N MET A 213 -10.88 18.21 -0.38
CA MET A 213 -11.68 17.03 -0.64
C MET A 213 -12.43 17.11 -1.96
N ARG A 214 -12.90 18.30 -2.40
CA ARG A 214 -13.43 18.51 -3.77
C ARG A 214 -12.35 18.35 -4.82
N TRP A 215 -11.16 18.88 -4.60
CA TRP A 215 -10.02 18.71 -5.49
C TRP A 215 -9.70 17.23 -5.77
N TYR A 216 -9.81 16.33 -4.74
CA TYR A 216 -9.67 14.89 -4.96
C TYR A 216 -10.71 14.35 -5.94
N GLN A 217 -11.96 14.84 -5.89
CA GLN A 217 -12.99 14.42 -6.84
C GLN A 217 -12.65 14.89 -8.26
N ASP A 218 -12.22 16.14 -8.42
CA ASP A 218 -11.78 16.68 -9.70
C ASP A 218 -10.60 15.87 -10.27
N ALA A 219 -9.61 15.55 -9.46
CA ALA A 219 -8.46 14.74 -9.86
C ALA A 219 -8.88 13.31 -10.27
N LEU A 220 -9.84 12.69 -9.57
CA LEU A 220 -10.35 11.37 -9.90
C LEU A 220 -11.17 11.37 -11.19
N GLU A 221 -11.96 12.41 -11.45
CA GLU A 221 -12.69 12.58 -12.72
C GLU A 221 -11.73 12.76 -13.89
N GLU A 222 -10.76 13.66 -13.79
CA GLU A 222 -9.80 13.94 -14.87
C GLU A 222 -8.86 12.75 -15.14
N THR A 223 -8.41 12.02 -14.10
CA THR A 223 -7.63 10.80 -14.30
C THR A 223 -8.45 9.69 -14.94
N TYR A 224 -9.75 9.58 -14.63
CA TYR A 224 -10.65 8.65 -15.31
C TYR A 224 -10.80 9.02 -16.80
N ASP A 225 -11.13 10.29 -17.11
CA ASP A 225 -11.38 10.75 -18.47
C ASP A 225 -10.15 10.55 -19.39
N LEU A 226 -8.96 10.67 -18.82
CA LEU A 226 -7.68 10.44 -19.51
C LEU A 226 -7.19 8.99 -19.43
N GLN A 227 -7.91 8.10 -18.74
CA GLN A 227 -7.52 6.71 -18.50
C GLN A 227 -6.10 6.61 -17.90
N LEU A 228 -5.89 7.25 -16.76
CA LEU A 228 -4.68 7.19 -15.96
C LEU A 228 -4.97 6.49 -14.63
N LEU A 229 -4.20 5.45 -14.28
CA LEU A 229 -4.17 4.87 -12.93
C LEU A 229 -3.81 5.97 -11.94
N CYS A 230 -4.46 5.98 -10.78
CA CYS A 230 -4.25 7.03 -9.79
C CYS A 230 -3.70 6.45 -8.49
N ASN A 231 -2.63 7.08 -7.99
CA ASN A 231 -2.03 6.87 -6.68
C ASN A 231 -1.83 8.24 -6.01
N PHE A 232 -2.40 8.44 -4.83
CA PHE A 232 -2.20 9.67 -4.04
C PHE A 232 -1.16 9.44 -2.94
N HIS A 233 -0.20 10.36 -2.84
CA HIS A 233 0.82 10.42 -1.80
C HIS A 233 0.78 11.72 -1.01
N GLY A 234 1.41 11.78 0.17
CA GLY A 234 1.29 12.93 1.05
C GLY A 234 -0.19 13.32 1.24
N CYS A 235 -1.07 12.38 1.46
CA CYS A 235 -2.50 12.50 1.19
C CYS A 235 -3.36 12.13 2.39
N VAL A 236 -4.67 12.42 2.30
CA VAL A 236 -5.68 11.92 3.25
C VAL A 236 -5.86 10.40 3.09
N LYS A 237 -6.23 9.72 4.19
CA LYS A 237 -6.60 8.30 4.16
C LYS A 237 -7.76 8.01 3.20
N PRO A 238 -7.89 6.79 2.65
CA PRO A 238 -9.07 6.40 1.87
C PRO A 238 -10.33 6.36 2.75
N SER A 239 -11.47 6.52 2.10
CA SER A 239 -12.81 6.41 2.71
C SER A 239 -13.75 5.51 1.91
N GLY A 240 -13.20 4.48 1.25
CA GLY A 240 -13.98 3.50 0.46
C GLY A 240 -14.28 3.94 -0.98
N LEU A 241 -13.83 5.12 -1.42
CA LEU A 241 -14.14 5.70 -2.74
C LEU A 241 -13.62 4.88 -3.92
N ARG A 242 -12.73 3.92 -3.72
CA ARG A 242 -12.31 2.97 -4.76
C ARG A 242 -13.47 2.17 -5.37
N ARG A 243 -14.62 2.07 -4.67
CA ARG A 243 -15.85 1.49 -5.22
C ARG A 243 -16.47 2.35 -6.30
N THR A 244 -16.37 3.67 -6.14
CA THR A 244 -16.84 4.67 -7.11
C THR A 244 -15.80 4.90 -8.22
N TRP A 245 -14.52 4.88 -7.86
CA TRP A 245 -13.37 5.16 -8.69
C TRP A 245 -12.36 4.00 -8.70
N PRO A 246 -12.64 2.88 -9.38
CA PRO A 246 -11.77 1.69 -9.38
C PRO A 246 -10.34 1.92 -9.88
N HIS A 247 -10.06 2.99 -10.61
CA HIS A 247 -8.73 3.34 -11.10
C HIS A 247 -7.84 4.03 -10.05
N GLU A 248 -8.40 4.46 -8.91
CA GLU A 248 -7.63 4.77 -7.71
C GLU A 248 -7.20 3.44 -7.08
N LEU A 249 -6.07 2.89 -7.54
CA LEU A 249 -5.63 1.57 -7.13
C LEU A 249 -5.06 1.55 -5.72
N THR A 250 -4.41 2.64 -5.31
CA THR A 250 -3.76 2.74 -4.01
C THR A 250 -3.65 4.19 -3.55
N ARG A 251 -3.37 4.37 -2.25
CA ARG A 251 -3.16 5.67 -1.62
C ARG A 251 -2.22 5.50 -0.45
N GLU A 252 -1.23 6.37 -0.29
CA GLU A 252 -0.29 6.27 0.83
C GLU A 252 -1.01 6.41 2.19
N ALA A 253 -1.14 7.61 2.70
CA ALA A 253 -1.71 7.93 4.02
C ALA A 253 -1.31 6.92 5.11
N VAL A 254 -0.08 6.50 5.11
CA VAL A 254 0.53 5.54 6.03
C VAL A 254 2.02 5.85 6.16
N ARG A 255 2.59 5.62 7.32
CA ARG A 255 4.06 5.54 7.42
C ARG A 255 4.48 4.19 6.87
N GLY A 256 4.81 4.16 5.58
CA GLY A 256 5.33 3.00 4.87
C GLY A 256 6.85 2.92 4.91
N HIS A 257 7.42 2.14 4.00
CA HIS A 257 8.88 1.99 3.94
C HIS A 257 9.58 3.30 3.56
N GLU A 258 8.91 4.21 2.84
CA GLU A 258 9.42 5.55 2.56
C GLU A 258 9.74 6.36 3.84
N PHE A 259 9.04 6.08 4.95
CA PHE A 259 9.40 6.63 6.26
C PHE A 259 10.60 5.92 6.89
N HIS A 260 10.80 4.62 6.63
CA HIS A 260 11.87 3.81 7.21
C HIS A 260 13.14 3.97 6.37
N ILE A 261 13.98 4.92 6.74
CA ILE A 261 15.15 5.29 5.94
C ILE A 261 16.23 5.93 6.82
N SER A 262 17.41 5.28 6.89
CA SER A 262 18.51 5.64 7.78
C SER A 262 19.10 7.03 7.49
N ARG A 263 19.20 7.40 6.22
CA ARG A 263 19.77 8.71 5.81
C ARG A 263 18.99 9.93 6.32
N TYR A 264 17.75 9.72 6.83
CA TYR A 264 16.93 10.77 7.45
C TYR A 264 16.68 10.52 8.95
N ASP A 265 17.43 9.60 9.58
CA ASP A 265 17.24 9.18 10.98
C ASP A 265 15.79 8.71 11.27
N ARG A 266 15.15 8.06 10.30
CA ARG A 266 13.78 7.60 10.41
C ARG A 266 13.76 6.08 10.50
N VAL A 267 13.39 5.57 11.65
CA VAL A 267 13.22 4.14 11.89
C VAL A 267 11.76 3.86 12.24
N MET A 268 11.14 2.95 11.50
CA MET A 268 9.80 2.49 11.82
C MET A 268 9.86 1.63 13.07
N PRO A 269 9.11 1.95 14.15
CA PRO A 269 9.00 1.04 15.28
C PRO A 269 8.35 -0.28 14.86
N MET A 270 8.95 -1.41 15.26
CA MET A 270 8.52 -2.74 14.82
C MET A 270 7.07 -3.08 15.15
N ASN A 271 6.53 -2.55 16.27
CA ASN A 271 5.14 -2.72 16.63
C ASN A 271 4.17 -2.07 15.63
N GLN A 272 4.59 -1.00 14.92
CA GLN A 272 3.78 -0.34 13.91
C GLN A 272 3.47 -1.23 12.72
N GLU A 273 4.38 -2.15 12.40
CA GLU A 273 4.17 -3.11 11.33
C GLU A 273 2.98 -4.06 11.61
N ALA A 274 2.79 -4.47 12.85
CA ALA A 274 1.67 -5.30 13.27
C ALA A 274 0.40 -4.50 13.68
N ILE A 275 0.42 -3.17 13.62
CA ILE A 275 -0.75 -2.31 13.89
C ILE A 275 -1.51 -1.98 12.59
N LYS A 276 -0.79 -1.61 11.55
CA LYS A 276 -1.35 -1.06 10.30
C LYS A 276 -2.38 -1.97 9.61
N PRO A 277 -2.18 -3.30 9.54
CA PRO A 277 -3.16 -4.20 8.92
C PRO A 277 -4.54 -4.16 9.59
N PHE A 278 -4.58 -3.85 10.89
CA PHE A 278 -5.77 -3.86 11.72
C PHE A 278 -6.32 -2.45 12.03
N THR A 279 -5.77 -1.43 11.40
CA THR A 279 -6.16 -0.03 11.54
C THR A 279 -6.27 0.62 10.16
N ARG A 280 -5.20 1.28 9.68
CA ARG A 280 -5.19 2.04 8.43
C ARG A 280 -5.69 1.23 7.21
N LEU A 281 -5.32 -0.06 7.09
CA LEU A 281 -5.70 -0.87 5.96
C LEU A 281 -7.19 -1.27 5.94
N LEU A 282 -7.90 -1.12 7.06
CA LEU A 282 -9.36 -1.28 7.10
C LEU A 282 -10.10 -0.26 6.24
N ALA A 283 -9.48 0.92 6.00
CA ALA A 283 -10.04 1.96 5.13
C ALA A 283 -9.81 1.68 3.63
N GLY A 284 -8.87 0.81 3.30
CA GLY A 284 -8.51 0.44 1.93
C GLY A 284 -7.03 0.20 1.73
N PRO A 285 -6.60 -0.16 0.51
CA PRO A 285 -5.21 -0.41 0.15
C PRO A 285 -4.28 0.73 0.55
N ALA A 286 -3.03 0.41 0.82
CA ALA A 286 -2.00 1.39 1.13
C ALA A 286 -0.78 1.21 0.24
N ASP A 287 -0.30 2.30 -0.35
CA ASP A 287 1.02 2.32 -0.96
C ASP A 287 2.08 2.36 0.14
N PHE A 288 2.35 1.19 0.68
CA PHE A 288 3.29 0.98 1.79
C PHE A 288 4.75 1.03 1.32
N THR A 289 4.98 0.85 0.04
CA THR A 289 6.31 0.72 -0.59
C THR A 289 7.17 -0.37 0.05
N PRO A 290 6.71 -1.65 0.03
CA PRO A 290 7.35 -2.75 0.76
C PRO A 290 8.67 -3.21 0.15
N THR A 291 9.37 -4.05 0.91
CA THR A 291 10.45 -4.93 0.48
C THR A 291 11.75 -4.18 0.14
N ALA A 292 12.55 -3.95 1.18
CA ALA A 292 13.90 -3.45 1.01
C ALA A 292 14.90 -4.48 1.56
N PHE A 293 15.87 -4.87 0.73
CA PHE A 293 16.88 -5.87 1.08
C PHE A 293 18.27 -5.27 1.31
N VAL A 294 18.45 -3.98 1.02
CA VAL A 294 19.73 -3.32 1.26
C VAL A 294 20.08 -3.37 2.76
N PRO A 295 21.22 -3.98 3.16
CA PRO A 295 21.51 -4.26 4.56
C PRO A 295 21.55 -3.03 5.47
N SER A 296 21.97 -1.87 4.95
CA SER A 296 22.03 -0.62 5.70
C SER A 296 20.68 -0.08 6.15
N GLU A 297 19.59 -0.50 5.50
CA GLU A 297 18.23 -0.02 5.76
C GLU A 297 17.36 -1.05 6.48
N LEU A 298 17.89 -2.24 6.80
CA LEU A 298 17.13 -3.23 7.56
C LEU A 298 16.85 -2.77 9.00
N LEU A 299 17.80 -2.11 9.65
CA LEU A 299 17.66 -1.47 10.97
C LEU A 299 17.01 -2.37 12.03
N GLY A 300 17.29 -3.68 11.97
CA GLY A 300 16.77 -4.69 12.86
C GLY A 300 15.59 -5.52 12.32
N TYR A 301 15.11 -5.21 11.13
CA TYR A 301 14.22 -6.07 10.36
C TYR A 301 15.01 -7.12 9.59
N THR A 302 14.37 -8.21 9.18
CA THR A 302 15.01 -9.28 8.43
C THR A 302 14.52 -9.33 6.98
N TRP A 303 15.29 -9.92 6.08
CA TRP A 303 14.84 -10.14 4.69
C TRP A 303 13.50 -10.89 4.58
N PRO A 304 13.20 -11.93 5.38
CA PRO A 304 11.88 -12.56 5.38
C PRO A 304 10.75 -11.60 5.82
N HIS A 305 11.02 -10.69 6.78
CA HIS A 305 10.07 -9.65 7.17
C HIS A 305 9.78 -8.70 6.00
N GLU A 306 10.82 -8.20 5.35
CA GLU A 306 10.72 -7.30 4.20
C GLU A 306 9.94 -7.93 3.04
N LEU A 307 10.17 -9.20 2.76
CA LEU A 307 9.41 -9.93 1.75
C LEU A 307 7.94 -10.12 2.17
N ALA A 308 7.69 -10.41 3.46
CA ALA A 308 6.34 -10.62 3.98
C ALA A 308 5.46 -9.37 3.91
N GLN A 309 6.05 -8.17 3.96
CA GLN A 309 5.33 -6.90 3.86
C GLN A 309 4.44 -6.84 2.61
N ALA A 310 4.93 -7.30 1.44
CA ALA A 310 4.18 -7.29 0.19
C ALA A 310 2.94 -8.22 0.19
N ILE A 311 2.89 -9.18 1.13
CA ILE A 311 1.73 -10.06 1.34
C ILE A 311 0.79 -9.48 2.40
N VAL A 312 1.36 -8.93 3.48
CA VAL A 312 0.59 -8.39 4.61
C VAL A 312 -0.11 -7.08 4.24
N TYR A 313 0.59 -6.16 3.53
CA TYR A 313 0.04 -4.86 3.14
C TYR A 313 -0.46 -4.91 1.69
N THR A 314 -1.77 -4.77 1.54
CA THR A 314 -2.38 -4.84 0.21
C THR A 314 -2.26 -3.52 -0.54
N SER A 315 -1.79 -3.61 -1.78
CA SER A 315 -1.80 -2.52 -2.75
C SER A 315 -1.94 -3.10 -4.16
N PRO A 316 -3.06 -2.87 -4.86
CA PRO A 316 -3.19 -3.32 -6.25
C PRO A 316 -2.19 -2.67 -7.22
N LEU A 317 -1.56 -1.57 -6.82
CA LEU A 317 -0.41 -0.97 -7.49
C LEU A 317 0.72 -0.90 -6.46
N THR A 318 1.50 -1.98 -6.35
CA THR A 318 2.53 -2.14 -5.32
C THR A 318 3.87 -1.60 -5.82
N HIS A 319 4.33 -0.51 -5.20
CA HIS A 319 5.65 0.06 -5.46
C HIS A 319 6.69 -0.61 -4.56
N PHE A 320 7.65 -1.29 -5.15
CA PHE A 320 8.75 -1.92 -4.43
C PHE A 320 9.90 -0.93 -4.24
N ALA A 321 10.32 -0.72 -2.99
CA ALA A 321 11.15 0.41 -2.60
C ALA A 321 12.62 0.31 -2.99
N ASP A 322 13.17 -0.91 -3.07
CA ASP A 322 14.61 -1.07 -3.20
C ASP A 322 15.12 -0.99 -4.64
N SER A 323 16.42 -0.89 -4.77
CA SER A 323 17.10 -0.96 -6.05
C SER A 323 16.92 -2.34 -6.68
N TYR A 324 16.71 -2.36 -7.99
CA TYR A 324 16.66 -3.59 -8.78
C TYR A 324 17.86 -4.52 -8.53
N LYS A 325 18.99 -3.99 -8.09
CA LYS A 325 20.22 -4.74 -7.79
C LYS A 325 20.03 -5.73 -6.64
N TRP A 326 19.13 -5.41 -5.71
CA TRP A 326 18.80 -6.26 -4.58
C TRP A 326 17.71 -7.28 -4.89
N TYR A 327 16.90 -7.04 -5.92
CA TYR A 327 15.87 -7.98 -6.38
C TYR A 327 16.41 -9.00 -7.36
N LEU A 328 17.14 -8.52 -8.37
CA LEU A 328 17.73 -9.39 -9.38
C LEU A 328 18.88 -10.23 -8.81
N ASN A 329 18.83 -11.53 -9.09
CA ASN A 329 19.74 -12.55 -8.58
C ASN A 329 19.65 -12.77 -7.06
N SER A 330 18.62 -12.22 -6.38
CA SER A 330 18.35 -12.54 -4.99
C SER A 330 17.86 -13.99 -4.85
N PRO A 331 18.00 -14.61 -3.65
CA PRO A 331 17.47 -15.97 -3.41
C PRO A 331 15.93 -16.09 -3.58
N VAL A 332 15.23 -14.96 -3.72
CA VAL A 332 13.76 -14.86 -3.82
C VAL A 332 13.29 -14.12 -5.08
N GLU A 333 14.16 -13.96 -6.09
CA GLU A 333 13.81 -13.29 -7.36
C GLU A 333 12.57 -13.92 -8.01
N ASP A 334 12.45 -15.24 -7.98
CA ASP A 334 11.30 -15.97 -8.51
C ASP A 334 10.00 -15.65 -7.74
N LEU A 335 10.07 -15.52 -6.41
CA LEU A 335 8.92 -15.12 -5.60
C LEU A 335 8.51 -13.67 -5.89
N LEU A 336 9.46 -12.75 -6.00
CA LEU A 336 9.20 -11.36 -6.37
C LEU A 336 8.57 -11.24 -7.75
N ARG A 337 9.03 -12.07 -8.71
CA ARG A 337 8.49 -12.12 -10.07
C ARG A 337 7.04 -12.61 -10.11
N ASP A 338 6.71 -13.60 -9.29
CA ASP A 338 5.42 -14.28 -9.31
C ASP A 338 4.41 -13.71 -8.31
N MET A 339 4.84 -12.86 -7.37
CA MET A 339 3.99 -12.36 -6.28
C MET A 339 2.79 -11.56 -6.81
N PRO A 340 1.56 -11.99 -6.48
CA PRO A 340 0.36 -11.24 -6.85
C PRO A 340 0.23 -9.93 -6.08
N VAL A 341 -0.46 -8.95 -6.67
CA VAL A 341 -0.81 -7.68 -6.02
C VAL A 341 -2.30 -7.54 -5.71
N VAL A 342 -3.11 -8.49 -6.22
CA VAL A 342 -4.53 -8.61 -5.92
C VAL A 342 -4.83 -10.02 -5.42
N TRP A 343 -5.79 -10.12 -4.50
CA TRP A 343 -6.07 -11.33 -3.76
C TRP A 343 -7.56 -11.67 -3.80
N ASP A 344 -7.88 -12.93 -4.07
CA ASP A 344 -9.25 -13.41 -4.13
C ASP A 344 -9.84 -13.66 -2.73
N GLU A 345 -8.96 -13.99 -1.76
CA GLU A 345 -9.36 -14.33 -0.40
C GLU A 345 -8.27 -13.94 0.59
N THR A 346 -8.69 -13.56 1.79
CA THR A 346 -7.83 -13.20 2.91
C THR A 346 -8.25 -13.95 4.16
N ILE A 347 -7.29 -14.59 4.83
CA ILE A 347 -7.47 -15.20 6.15
C ILE A 347 -6.44 -14.57 7.08
N VAL A 348 -6.87 -14.01 8.19
CA VAL A 348 -5.98 -13.58 9.28
C VAL A 348 -5.66 -14.79 10.15
N LEU A 349 -4.38 -15.08 10.33
CA LEU A 349 -3.97 -16.23 11.12
C LEU A 349 -4.30 -16.02 12.61
N PRO A 350 -4.81 -17.05 13.33
CA PRO A 350 -5.37 -16.89 14.68
C PRO A 350 -4.38 -16.40 15.74
N PHE A 351 -3.07 -16.56 15.52
CA PHE A 351 -2.03 -16.05 16.43
C PHE A 351 -1.78 -14.54 16.29
N SER A 352 -2.42 -13.87 15.33
CA SER A 352 -2.22 -12.44 15.10
C SER A 352 -2.66 -11.61 16.30
N GLU A 353 -1.84 -10.61 16.65
CA GLU A 353 -2.08 -9.73 17.79
C GLU A 353 -1.64 -8.30 17.42
N ILE A 354 -2.55 -7.33 17.53
CA ILE A 354 -2.30 -5.94 17.17
C ILE A 354 -1.08 -5.39 17.90
N GLY A 355 -0.12 -4.88 17.15
CA GLY A 355 1.12 -4.30 17.69
C GLY A 355 2.17 -5.33 18.08
N ARG A 356 1.94 -6.62 17.85
CA ARG A 356 2.89 -7.68 18.20
C ARG A 356 3.28 -8.57 17.03
N VAL A 357 2.30 -9.11 16.33
CA VAL A 357 2.52 -10.00 15.18
C VAL A 357 1.31 -9.96 14.26
N ALA A 358 1.53 -9.93 12.95
CA ALA A 358 0.46 -10.00 11.97
C ALA A 358 0.76 -11.10 10.94
N GLY A 359 -0.11 -12.09 10.85
CA GLY A 359 0.01 -13.21 9.93
C GLY A 359 -1.22 -13.30 9.02
N PHE A 360 -0.98 -13.43 7.72
CA PHE A 360 -2.02 -13.48 6.72
C PHE A 360 -1.81 -14.64 5.76
N VAL A 361 -2.91 -15.30 5.40
CA VAL A 361 -2.99 -16.17 4.24
C VAL A 361 -3.76 -15.43 3.17
N ARG A 362 -3.22 -15.38 1.97
CA ARG A 362 -3.84 -14.74 0.82
C ARG A 362 -3.90 -15.72 -0.34
N ARG A 363 -5.05 -15.82 -1.00
CA ARG A 363 -5.23 -16.67 -2.17
C ARG A 363 -5.26 -15.83 -3.45
N HIS A 364 -4.59 -16.33 -4.47
CA HIS A 364 -4.72 -15.84 -5.84
C HIS A 364 -4.83 -17.05 -6.79
N GLY A 365 -5.96 -17.18 -7.45
CA GLY A 365 -6.25 -18.39 -8.23
C GLY A 365 -6.16 -19.64 -7.37
N ASN A 366 -5.27 -20.54 -7.72
CA ASN A 366 -5.04 -21.81 -7.04
C ASN A 366 -3.82 -21.78 -6.09
N GLU A 367 -3.22 -20.64 -5.90
CA GLU A 367 -2.05 -20.48 -5.04
C GLU A 367 -2.40 -19.76 -3.74
N TYR A 368 -1.75 -20.14 -2.65
CA TYR A 368 -1.81 -19.43 -1.39
C TYR A 368 -0.44 -18.85 -1.04
N TRP A 369 -0.48 -17.64 -0.52
CA TRP A 369 0.70 -16.92 -0.05
C TRP A 369 0.49 -16.55 1.42
N ILE A 370 1.43 -16.95 2.25
CA ILE A 370 1.41 -16.67 3.70
C ILE A 370 2.51 -15.66 3.96
N GLY A 371 2.16 -14.54 4.60
CA GLY A 371 3.09 -13.54 5.08
C GLY A 371 2.91 -13.31 6.57
N VAL A 372 4.01 -13.31 7.32
CA VAL A 372 4.02 -12.99 8.74
C VAL A 372 5.06 -11.92 9.01
N VAL A 373 4.64 -10.82 9.63
CA VAL A 373 5.53 -9.77 10.15
C VAL A 373 5.49 -9.78 11.68
N ASN A 374 6.67 -9.80 12.30
CA ASN A 374 6.81 -9.84 13.75
C ASN A 374 7.35 -8.52 14.29
N GLY A 375 6.87 -8.14 15.48
CA GLY A 375 7.28 -6.92 16.18
C GLY A 375 8.52 -7.09 17.07
N GLU A 376 8.48 -6.43 18.22
CA GLU A 376 9.61 -6.22 19.14
C GLU A 376 10.15 -7.50 19.82
N ASP A 377 9.33 -8.54 19.98
CA ASP A 377 9.69 -9.73 20.74
C ASP A 377 9.86 -10.94 19.83
N ALA A 378 10.93 -11.70 20.00
CA ALA A 378 11.05 -13.02 19.39
C ALA A 378 9.94 -13.95 19.91
N ARG A 379 9.37 -14.80 19.05
CA ARG A 379 8.27 -15.71 19.40
C ARG A 379 8.22 -16.93 18.52
N THR A 380 7.53 -17.95 19.00
CA THR A 380 7.13 -19.09 18.19
C THR A 380 5.62 -19.05 18.01
N VAL A 381 5.18 -19.19 16.76
CA VAL A 381 3.77 -19.22 16.38
C VAL A 381 3.45 -20.51 15.64
N SER A 382 2.19 -20.95 15.70
CA SER A 382 1.73 -22.12 14.96
C SER A 382 0.39 -21.82 14.28
N PHE A 383 0.18 -22.41 13.10
CA PHE A 383 -1.06 -22.33 12.35
C PHE A 383 -1.30 -23.61 11.56
N ASP A 384 -2.54 -23.83 11.21
CA ASP A 384 -3.01 -25.03 10.50
C ASP A 384 -3.23 -24.73 9.02
N LEU A 385 -2.92 -25.68 8.15
CA LEU A 385 -3.13 -25.61 6.71
C LEU A 385 -4.52 -26.14 6.28
N GLY A 386 -5.51 -26.06 7.15
CA GLY A 386 -6.89 -26.53 6.89
C GLY A 386 -7.61 -25.86 5.72
N PHE A 387 -7.15 -24.68 5.29
CA PHE A 387 -7.65 -23.97 4.12
C PHE A 387 -7.25 -24.61 2.77
N LEU A 388 -6.22 -25.46 2.73
CA LEU A 388 -5.85 -26.20 1.52
C LEU A 388 -6.94 -27.19 1.12
N GLN A 389 -7.05 -27.45 -0.18
CA GLN A 389 -7.97 -28.48 -0.69
C GLN A 389 -7.34 -29.89 -0.70
N GLY A 390 -6.03 -29.99 -0.83
CA GLY A 390 -5.25 -31.23 -0.91
C GLY A 390 -3.80 -30.97 -0.55
N ARG A 391 -2.86 -31.63 -1.24
CA ARG A 391 -1.42 -31.43 -1.07
C ARG A 391 -0.94 -30.21 -1.85
N ALA A 392 0.12 -29.60 -1.32
CA ALA A 392 0.77 -28.49 -1.99
C ALA A 392 2.29 -28.58 -1.91
N LEU A 393 2.96 -28.09 -2.95
CA LEU A 393 4.38 -27.75 -2.88
C LEU A 393 4.53 -26.41 -2.17
N ALA A 394 5.19 -26.41 -1.03
CA ALA A 394 5.50 -25.24 -0.24
C ALA A 394 6.92 -24.75 -0.54
N THR A 395 7.04 -23.47 -0.94
CA THR A 395 8.32 -22.73 -0.90
C THR A 395 8.30 -21.88 0.36
N VAL A 396 9.21 -22.13 1.27
CA VAL A 396 9.28 -21.49 2.61
C VAL A 396 10.48 -20.58 2.68
N ILE A 397 10.25 -19.36 3.17
CA ILE A 397 11.28 -18.38 3.48
C ILE A 397 11.16 -18.02 4.97
N SER A 398 12.23 -18.21 5.73
CA SER A 398 12.24 -17.95 7.17
C SER A 398 13.51 -17.22 7.61
N ASP A 399 13.46 -16.67 8.82
CA ASP A 399 14.58 -15.97 9.44
C ASP A 399 15.81 -16.86 9.57
N ARG A 400 16.98 -16.31 9.24
CA ARG A 400 18.25 -16.90 9.58
C ARG A 400 18.65 -16.45 11.00
N PRO A 401 18.93 -17.35 11.92
CA PRO A 401 19.10 -16.99 13.34
C PRO A 401 20.14 -15.90 13.63
N GLU A 402 21.19 -15.80 12.82
CA GLU A 402 22.36 -14.97 13.12
C GLU A 402 22.58 -13.80 12.13
N ALA A 403 21.67 -13.61 11.13
CA ALA A 403 21.83 -12.59 10.13
C ALA A 403 20.49 -11.97 9.71
N ASP A 404 20.43 -10.64 9.66
CA ASP A 404 19.23 -9.91 9.22
C ASP A 404 19.15 -9.88 7.68
N ASP A 405 20.29 -9.79 7.01
CA ASP A 405 20.48 -9.74 5.57
C ASP A 405 20.66 -11.14 4.93
N ALA A 406 20.01 -12.12 5.51
CA ALA A 406 20.00 -13.48 5.01
C ALA A 406 18.68 -14.19 5.34
N LEU A 407 18.43 -15.29 4.64
CA LEU A 407 17.22 -16.09 4.83
C LEU A 407 17.53 -17.59 4.73
N VAL A 408 16.61 -18.40 5.23
CA VAL A 408 16.54 -19.84 4.95
C VAL A 408 15.45 -20.06 3.91
N ARG A 409 15.77 -20.79 2.86
CA ARG A 409 14.81 -21.21 1.83
C ARG A 409 14.72 -22.72 1.80
N GLU A 410 13.49 -23.23 1.87
CA GLU A 410 13.18 -24.66 1.85
C GLU A 410 12.04 -24.93 0.87
N GLU A 411 12.06 -26.11 0.26
CA GLU A 411 10.92 -26.63 -0.50
C GLU A 411 10.49 -27.97 0.08
N LYS A 412 9.21 -28.12 0.33
CA LYS A 412 8.62 -29.35 0.87
C LYS A 412 7.19 -29.55 0.39
N ILE A 413 6.74 -30.81 0.39
CA ILE A 413 5.32 -31.10 0.21
C ILE A 413 4.67 -31.04 1.58
N VAL A 414 3.50 -30.40 1.63
CA VAL A 414 2.66 -30.27 2.82
C VAL A 414 1.27 -30.79 2.54
N ASP A 415 0.62 -31.30 3.59
CA ASP A 415 -0.73 -31.85 3.53
C ASP A 415 -1.76 -30.87 4.09
N ARG A 416 -3.00 -30.99 3.64
CA ARG A 416 -4.14 -30.30 4.26
C ARG A 416 -4.20 -30.63 5.75
N GLY A 417 -4.34 -29.60 6.60
CA GLY A 417 -4.45 -29.74 8.04
C GLY A 417 -3.12 -29.97 8.76
N GLU A 418 -1.98 -29.98 8.03
CA GLU A 418 -0.66 -29.97 8.66
C GLU A 418 -0.49 -28.69 9.51
N THR A 419 0.04 -28.85 10.71
CA THR A 419 0.39 -27.72 11.58
C THR A 419 1.80 -27.25 11.29
N ILE A 420 1.93 -25.98 10.92
CA ILE A 420 3.22 -25.31 10.70
C ILE A 420 3.59 -24.56 11.97
N THR A 421 4.80 -24.78 12.46
CA THR A 421 5.38 -24.03 13.59
C THR A 421 6.57 -23.23 13.12
N VAL A 422 6.58 -21.93 13.45
CA VAL A 422 7.57 -20.96 12.98
C VAL A 422 8.18 -20.23 14.17
N SER A 423 9.52 -20.19 14.22
CA SER A 423 10.25 -19.34 15.16
C SER A 423 10.59 -18.03 14.47
N LEU A 424 10.09 -16.93 15.00
CA LEU A 424 10.27 -15.57 14.50
C LEU A 424 11.24 -14.81 15.39
N ARG A 425 12.20 -14.13 14.79
CA ARG A 425 13.09 -13.21 15.50
C ARG A 425 12.35 -11.91 15.85
N LYS A 426 12.90 -11.09 16.72
CA LYS A 426 12.55 -9.67 16.84
C LYS A 426 12.71 -9.03 15.46
N GLY A 427 11.68 -8.27 14.98
CA GLY A 427 11.68 -7.71 13.64
C GLY A 427 11.76 -8.75 12.51
N GLY A 428 11.52 -10.01 12.82
CA GLY A 428 11.59 -11.12 11.90
C GLY A 428 10.32 -11.34 11.10
N GLY A 429 10.39 -12.23 10.10
CA GLY A 429 9.27 -12.56 9.24
C GLY A 429 9.27 -13.97 8.71
N TYR A 430 8.20 -14.29 8.02
CA TYR A 430 8.02 -15.60 7.40
C TYR A 430 7.17 -15.47 6.14
N VAL A 431 7.58 -16.16 5.07
CA VAL A 431 6.81 -16.27 3.84
C VAL A 431 6.68 -17.73 3.45
N MET A 432 5.49 -18.13 3.01
CA MET A 432 5.26 -19.46 2.43
C MET A 432 4.36 -19.29 1.18
N ARG A 433 4.86 -19.75 0.04
CA ARG A 433 4.05 -19.92 -1.17
C ARG A 433 3.61 -21.37 -1.28
N LEU A 434 2.33 -21.61 -1.52
CA LEU A 434 1.74 -22.95 -1.63
C LEU A 434 1.11 -23.09 -3.03
N ARG A 435 1.56 -24.08 -3.78
CA ARG A 435 1.04 -24.45 -5.12
C ARG A 435 0.44 -25.83 -5.04
N SER A 436 -0.84 -25.97 -5.42
CA SER A 436 -1.50 -27.28 -5.48
C SER A 436 -0.73 -28.23 -6.39
N ILE A 437 -0.62 -29.48 -5.98
CA ILE A 437 0.00 -30.58 -6.74
C ILE A 437 -0.97 -31.75 -7.00
N ASP A 438 -2.22 -31.62 -6.56
CA ASP A 438 -3.31 -32.57 -6.77
C ASP A 438 -4.23 -32.14 -7.92
#